data_d49718c08f3731c1be6b1420781000a7
#
_entry.id   d49718c08f3731c1be6b1420781000a7
#
_cell.length_a   1.000
_cell.length_b   1.000
_cell.length_c   1.000
_cell.angle_alpha   90.00
_cell.angle_beta   90.00
_cell.angle_gamma   90.00
#
_symmetry.space_group_name_H-M   'P 1'
#
loop_
_entity.id
_entity.type
_entity.pdbx_description
1 polymer ?
#
loop_
_entity_poly.entity_id
_entity_poly.type
_entity_poly.pdbx_seq_one_letter_code
_entity_poly.pdbx_strand_id
1 'polypeptide(L)' 'METDHLEKRFGVLAVEKGFVTADQVVEALRIQVMEDIEKGKHRLIGLILLEQGLMTLPKIDNVLESMGKGLPLLKEQ' A
#
# COMPACT_ATOMS: atom_id res chain seq x y z
N MET A 1 -9.55 7.67 9.44
CA MET A 1 -10.14 7.12 8.26
C MET A 1 -9.77 5.69 8.09
N GLU A 2 -10.75 4.91 7.76
CA GLU A 2 -10.54 3.48 7.66
C GLU A 2 -9.58 3.11 6.57
N THR A 3 -9.64 3.84 5.46
CA THR A 3 -8.74 3.54 4.36
C THR A 3 -7.30 3.69 4.78
N ASP A 4 -7.04 4.73 5.56
CA ASP A 4 -5.68 4.98 6.03
C ASP A 4 -5.17 3.85 6.88
N HIS A 5 -6.04 3.24 7.64
CA HIS A 5 -5.63 2.13 8.49
C HIS A 5 -5.09 0.97 7.65
N LEU A 6 -5.79 0.61 6.59
CA LEU A 6 -5.35 -0.47 5.72
C LEU A 6 -4.11 -0.10 4.93
N GLU A 7 -4.03 1.14 4.48
CA GLU A 7 -2.86 1.58 3.73
C GLU A 7 -1.62 1.56 4.60
N LYS A 8 -1.77 1.99 5.84
CA LYS A 8 -0.66 1.97 6.76
C LYS A 8 -0.20 0.55 7.02
N ARG A 9 -1.15 -0.36 7.20
CA ARG A 9 -0.80 -1.74 7.45
C ARG A 9 -0.09 -2.35 6.26
N PHE A 10 -0.52 -2.02 5.05
CA PHE A 10 0.17 -2.49 3.86
C PHE A 10 1.62 -2.05 3.89
N GLY A 11 1.86 -0.76 4.18
CA GLY A 11 3.21 -0.23 4.22
C GLY A 11 4.07 -0.91 5.26
N VAL A 12 3.52 -1.11 6.45
CA VAL A 12 4.28 -1.75 7.52
C VAL A 12 4.67 -3.17 7.12
N LEU A 13 3.74 -3.91 6.53
CA LEU A 13 4.04 -5.27 6.11
C LEU A 13 5.08 -5.30 4.99
N ALA A 14 4.98 -4.36 4.06
CA ALA A 14 5.95 -4.31 2.97
C ALA A 14 7.35 -4.06 3.51
N VAL A 15 7.47 -3.22 4.52
CA VAL A 15 8.77 -2.98 5.15
C VAL A 15 9.25 -4.22 5.88
N GLU A 16 8.35 -4.87 6.62
CA GLU A 16 8.72 -6.05 7.37
C GLU A 16 9.18 -7.18 6.46
N LYS A 17 8.62 -7.26 5.27
CA LYS A 17 9.02 -8.27 4.32
C LYS A 17 10.28 -7.89 3.55
N GLY A 18 10.79 -6.70 3.78
CA GLY A 18 12.01 -6.26 3.10
C GLY A 18 11.80 -5.79 1.70
N PHE A 19 10.57 -5.51 1.29
CA PHE A 19 10.29 -5.08 -0.08
C PHE A 19 10.58 -3.61 -0.29
N VAL A 20 10.40 -2.80 0.74
CA VAL A 20 10.63 -1.35 0.68
C VAL A 20 11.18 -0.89 2.02
N THR A 21 11.65 0.34 2.07
CA THR A 21 12.12 0.93 3.31
C THR A 21 11.03 1.78 3.93
N ALA A 22 11.22 2.09 5.21
CA ALA A 22 10.27 2.96 5.90
C ALA A 22 10.18 4.33 5.23
N ASP A 23 11.33 4.87 4.82
CA ASP A 23 11.35 6.16 4.15
C ASP A 23 10.54 6.12 2.85
N GLN A 24 10.63 5.03 2.12
CA GLN A 24 9.89 4.89 0.88
C GLN A 24 8.39 4.83 1.14
N VAL A 25 7.99 4.18 2.22
CA VAL A 25 6.57 4.14 2.58
C VAL A 25 6.08 5.52 2.99
N VAL A 26 6.86 6.23 3.78
CA VAL A 26 6.48 7.58 4.20
C VAL A 26 6.31 8.49 2.99
N GLU A 27 7.22 8.38 2.04
CA GLU A 27 7.13 9.20 0.84
C GLU A 27 5.87 8.85 0.04
N ALA A 28 5.55 7.58 -0.06
CA ALA A 28 4.35 7.16 -0.78
C ALA A 28 3.09 7.68 -0.08
N LEU A 29 3.08 7.65 1.24
CA LEU A 29 1.95 8.19 2.00
C LEU A 29 1.82 9.70 1.77
N ARG A 30 2.95 10.39 1.71
CA ARG A 30 2.93 11.82 1.44
C ARG A 30 2.31 12.10 0.08
N ILE A 31 2.72 11.33 -0.92
CA ILE A 31 2.16 11.49 -2.26
C ILE A 31 0.66 11.23 -2.24
N GLN A 32 0.24 10.18 -1.53
CA GLN A 32 -1.17 9.85 -1.46
C GLN A 32 -1.98 10.99 -0.87
N VAL A 33 -1.49 11.57 0.22
CA VAL A 33 -2.18 12.68 0.86
C VAL A 33 -2.23 13.89 -0.05
N MET A 34 -1.13 14.18 -0.72
CA MET A 34 -1.09 15.31 -1.63
C MET A 34 -2.09 15.15 -2.78
N GLU A 35 -2.18 13.95 -3.32
CA GLU A 35 -3.13 13.72 -4.40
C GLU A 35 -4.57 13.81 -3.92
N ASP A 36 -4.83 13.34 -2.71
CA ASP A 36 -6.14 13.49 -2.12
C ASP A 36 -6.54 14.95 -2.03
N ILE A 37 -5.63 15.76 -1.54
CA ILE A 37 -5.90 17.17 -1.31
C ILE A 37 -6.01 17.91 -2.64
N GLU A 38 -5.09 17.69 -3.54
CA GLU A 38 -4.98 18.51 -4.74
C GLU A 38 -5.87 18.06 -5.86
N LYS A 39 -6.09 16.75 -5.98
CA LYS A 39 -6.80 16.22 -7.13
C LYS A 39 -8.07 15.48 -6.75
N GLY A 40 -8.33 15.33 -5.47
CA GLY A 40 -9.49 14.58 -5.03
C GLY A 40 -9.44 13.12 -5.41
N LYS A 41 -8.24 12.62 -5.66
CA LYS A 41 -8.05 11.23 -5.99
C LYS A 41 -7.43 10.49 -4.82
N HIS A 42 -7.81 9.24 -4.68
CA HIS A 42 -7.23 8.40 -3.64
C HIS A 42 -6.59 7.19 -4.28
N ARG A 43 -5.29 7.27 -4.51
CA ARG A 43 -4.55 6.17 -5.09
C ARG A 43 -4.01 5.29 -3.98
N LEU A 44 -4.15 3.99 -4.13
CA LEU A 44 -3.67 3.07 -3.11
C LEU A 44 -2.16 3.11 -3.04
N ILE A 45 -1.65 2.96 -1.81
CA ILE A 45 -0.21 3.09 -1.59
C ILE A 45 0.58 2.06 -2.39
N GLY A 46 0.03 0.84 -2.54
CA GLY A 46 0.70 -0.16 -3.34
C GLY A 46 0.88 0.25 -4.79
N LEU A 47 -0.11 0.96 -5.33
CA LEU A 47 0.00 1.43 -6.71
C LEU A 47 1.01 2.55 -6.84
N ILE A 48 1.11 3.40 -5.82
CA ILE A 48 2.11 4.45 -5.85
C ILE A 48 3.51 3.82 -5.83
N LEU A 49 3.71 2.83 -4.99
CA LEU A 49 5.00 2.16 -4.90
C LEU A 49 5.32 1.42 -6.20
N LEU A 50 4.31 0.83 -6.81
CA LEU A 50 4.50 0.17 -8.10
C LEU A 50 4.94 1.16 -9.16
N GLU A 51 4.28 2.29 -9.21
CA GLU A 51 4.58 3.30 -10.19
C GLU A 51 5.98 3.86 -10.01
N GLN A 52 6.43 3.95 -8.77
CA GLN A 52 7.77 4.42 -8.49
C GLN A 52 8.84 3.37 -8.77
N GLY A 53 8.43 2.17 -9.15
CA GLY A 53 9.37 1.10 -9.41
C GLY A 53 9.93 0.45 -8.17
N LEU A 54 9.31 0.69 -7.03
CA LEU A 54 9.80 0.15 -5.76
C LEU A 54 9.20 -1.19 -5.40
N MET A 55 8.05 -1.51 -5.99
CA MET A 55 7.43 -2.81 -5.79
C MET A 55 6.97 -3.35 -7.12
N THR A 56 6.83 -4.66 -7.18
CA THR A 56 6.30 -5.33 -8.36
C THR A 56 4.93 -5.90 -8.01
N LEU A 57 4.16 -6.28 -9.02
CA LEU A 57 2.86 -6.86 -8.78
C LEU A 57 2.93 -8.11 -7.90
N PRO A 58 3.87 -9.05 -8.14
CA PRO A 58 3.95 -10.20 -7.26
C PRO A 58 4.23 -9.83 -5.82
N LYS A 59 5.03 -8.79 -5.59
CA LYS A 59 5.30 -8.37 -4.22
C LYS A 59 4.07 -7.73 -3.59
N ILE A 60 3.33 -6.96 -4.37
CA ILE A 60 2.08 -6.38 -3.88
C ILE A 60 1.12 -7.50 -3.51
N ASP A 61 0.99 -8.49 -4.38
CA ASP A 61 0.14 -9.63 -4.09
C ASP A 61 0.57 -10.34 -2.81
N ASN A 62 1.87 -10.46 -2.61
CA ASN A 62 2.38 -11.11 -1.42
C ASN A 62 1.94 -10.37 -0.15
N VAL A 63 2.04 -9.05 -0.17
CA VAL A 63 1.61 -8.26 0.98
C VAL A 63 0.11 -8.36 1.18
N LEU A 64 -0.63 -8.23 0.08
CA LEU A 64 -2.09 -8.32 0.17
C LEU A 64 -2.53 -9.67 0.69
N GLU A 65 -1.83 -10.73 0.31
CA GLU A 65 -2.17 -12.04 0.79
C GLU A 65 -1.98 -12.15 2.30
N SER A 66 -0.93 -11.53 2.81
CA SER A 66 -0.72 -11.50 4.25
C SER A 66 -1.82 -10.75 4.97
N MET A 67 -2.33 -9.71 4.33
CA MET A 67 -3.46 -8.96 4.89
C MET A 67 -4.76 -9.65 4.60
N GLY A 68 -4.81 -10.33 3.49
CA GLY A 68 -6.04 -10.86 2.96
C GLY A 68 -6.66 -11.95 3.77
N LYS A 69 -5.88 -12.52 4.66
CA LYS A 69 -6.47 -13.49 5.54
C LYS A 69 -7.65 -12.93 6.28
N GLY A 70 -7.64 -11.61 6.48
CA GLY A 70 -8.74 -10.97 7.15
C GLY A 70 -9.61 -10.13 6.25
N LEU A 71 -9.41 -10.21 4.93
CA LEU A 71 -10.16 -9.37 4.00
C LEU A 71 -11.04 -10.25 3.12
N PRO A 72 -12.33 -10.28 3.38
CA PRO A 72 -13.22 -11.18 2.64
C PRO A 72 -13.15 -11.03 1.14
N LEU A 73 -12.99 -9.82 0.68
CA LEU A 73 -13.03 -9.64 -0.75
C LEU A 73 -11.85 -10.25 -1.47
N LEU A 74 -10.77 -10.44 -0.78
CA LEU A 74 -9.63 -11.11 -1.38
C LEU A 74 -9.75 -12.62 -1.31
N LYS A 75 -10.44 -13.05 -0.27
CA LYS A 75 -10.61 -14.46 -0.12
C LYS A 75 -11.60 -15.00 -1.03
N GLU A 76 -12.47 -14.45 -1.21
CA GLU A 76 -13.39 -14.85 -2.01
C GLU A 76 -13.59 -16.11 -2.13
N GLN A 77 -13.34 -16.59 -1.92
CA GLN A 77 -13.42 -17.83 -2.13
C GLN A 77 -13.72 -18.49 -1.68
#